data_942201cb211cdff03f71b6144150939c
#
_entry.id   942201cb211cdff03f71b6144150939c
#
_cell.length_a   1.000
_cell.length_b   1.000
_cell.length_c   1.000
_cell.angle_alpha   90.00
_cell.angle_beta   90.00
_cell.angle_gamma   90.00
#
_symmetry.space_group_name_H-M   'P 1'
#
loop_
_entity.id
_entity.type
_entity.pdbx_description
1 polymer ?
#
loop_
_entity_poly.entity_id
_entity_poly.type
_entity_poly.pdbx_seq_one_letter_code
_entity_poly.pdbx_strand_id
1 'polypeptide(L)'
;MPNHVSKWKLVGHFPIEEYRCGARAGDQVRLIRELIITDHRRKPTGKVHAVGEVWVVVKGAAEEPRVLWLREPSGESHTWDDNEEFWTWFERV
;
A
#
# COMPACT_ATOMS: atom_id res chain seq x y z
N MET A 1 -33.52 -15.47 4.66
CA MET A 1 -32.31 -14.81 5.02
C MET A 1 -31.81 -13.83 4.01
N PRO A 2 -32.43 -12.75 3.89
CA PRO A 2 -31.99 -11.75 2.94
C PRO A 2 -30.64 -11.13 3.32
N ASN A 3 -30.25 -11.26 4.56
CA ASN A 3 -29.06 -10.57 5.03
C ASN A 3 -27.76 -11.01 4.39
N HIS A 4 -27.61 -12.27 4.04
CA HIS A 4 -26.38 -12.66 3.42
C HIS A 4 -26.28 -12.21 1.97
N VAL A 5 -27.38 -11.93 1.33
CA VAL A 5 -27.32 -11.30 0.02
C VAL A 5 -26.74 -9.92 0.13
N SER A 6 -27.18 -9.16 1.11
CA SER A 6 -26.62 -7.84 1.39
C SER A 6 -25.15 -7.93 1.74
N LYS A 7 -24.78 -8.93 2.53
CA LYS A 7 -23.41 -9.19 2.89
C LYS A 7 -22.52 -9.38 1.67
N TRP A 8 -22.99 -10.15 0.71
CA TRP A 8 -22.25 -10.35 -0.52
C TRP A 8 -21.95 -9.06 -1.24
N LYS A 9 -22.95 -8.21 -1.34
CA LYS A 9 -22.80 -6.93 -2.03
C LYS A 9 -21.83 -6.02 -1.31
N LEU A 10 -21.80 -6.09 0.01
CA LEU A 10 -20.97 -5.19 0.79
C LEU A 10 -19.52 -5.59 0.85
N VAL A 11 -19.22 -6.88 0.77
CA VAL A 11 -17.84 -7.37 0.89
C VAL A 11 -16.91 -6.73 -0.13
N GLY A 12 -17.35 -6.58 -1.37
CA GLY A 12 -16.55 -5.97 -2.42
C GLY A 12 -16.35 -4.47 -2.26
N HIS A 13 -17.12 -3.84 -1.39
CA HIS A 13 -17.07 -2.39 -1.19
C HIS A 13 -16.39 -1.96 0.09
N PHE A 14 -16.09 -2.90 0.98
CA PHE A 14 -15.41 -2.57 2.22
C PHE A 14 -13.94 -2.29 1.95
N PRO A 15 -13.41 -1.19 2.46
CA PRO A 15 -11.98 -0.93 2.33
C PRO A 15 -11.17 -1.93 3.14
N ILE A 16 -9.98 -2.22 2.66
CA ILE A 16 -9.03 -3.05 3.38
C ILE A 16 -8.34 -2.15 4.40
N GLU A 17 -8.46 -2.49 5.68
CA GLU A 17 -7.81 -1.75 6.76
C GLU A 17 -6.60 -2.47 7.33
N GLU A 18 -6.50 -3.78 7.13
CA GLU A 18 -5.34 -4.56 7.50
C GLU A 18 -4.94 -5.43 6.32
N TYR A 19 -3.68 -5.31 5.93
CA TYR A 19 -3.13 -6.03 4.78
C TYR A 19 -2.51 -7.36 5.21
N ARG A 20 -2.29 -8.25 4.24
CA ARG A 20 -1.74 -9.58 4.51
C ARG A 20 -0.35 -9.52 5.12
N CYS A 21 0.45 -8.55 4.74
CA CYS A 21 1.78 -8.36 5.31
C CYS A 21 1.76 -7.83 6.74
N GLY A 22 0.59 -7.50 7.27
CA GLY A 22 0.44 -6.97 8.61
C GLY A 22 0.42 -5.46 8.70
N ALA A 23 0.61 -4.75 7.61
CA ALA A 23 0.47 -3.30 7.60
C ALA A 23 -1.01 -2.93 7.74
N ARG A 24 -1.30 -1.86 8.47
CA ARG A 24 -2.66 -1.40 8.73
C ARG A 24 -2.83 0.03 8.24
N ALA A 25 -4.02 0.34 7.76
CA ALA A 25 -4.35 1.70 7.35
C ALA A 25 -4.10 2.68 8.51
N GLY A 26 -3.39 3.75 8.22
CA GLY A 26 -2.97 4.73 9.21
C GLY A 26 -1.57 4.51 9.76
N ASP A 27 -0.97 3.34 9.51
CA ASP A 27 0.40 3.10 9.95
C ASP A 27 1.36 4.04 9.23
N GLN A 28 2.31 4.57 9.98
CA GLN A 28 3.45 5.28 9.41
C GLN A 28 4.59 4.29 9.25
N VAL A 29 5.19 4.30 8.08
CA VAL A 29 6.31 3.41 7.75
C VAL A 29 7.44 4.25 7.17
N ARG A 30 8.67 3.88 7.49
CA ARG A 30 9.86 4.60 7.04
C ARG A 30 10.56 3.80 5.97
N LEU A 31 10.90 4.47 4.87
CA LEU A 31 11.66 3.86 3.79
C LEU A 31 13.08 3.56 4.27
N ILE A 32 13.51 2.32 4.14
CA ILE A 32 14.83 1.87 4.59
C ILE A 32 15.79 1.58 3.45
N ARG A 33 15.33 1.68 2.22
CA ARG A 33 16.14 1.52 1.01
C ARG A 33 15.79 2.64 0.05
N GLU A 34 16.77 3.12 -0.69
CA GLU A 34 16.51 4.11 -1.74
C GLU A 34 15.59 3.51 -2.80
N LEU A 35 14.56 4.24 -3.17
CA LEU A 35 13.58 3.80 -4.16
C LEU A 35 13.70 4.66 -5.41
N ILE A 36 14.03 4.02 -6.51
CA ILE A 36 14.11 4.66 -7.82
C ILE A 36 12.82 4.36 -8.56
N ILE A 37 12.09 5.41 -8.93
CA ILE A 37 10.83 5.26 -9.65
C ILE A 37 11.16 5.05 -11.13
N THR A 38 10.65 3.97 -11.68
CA THR A 38 10.82 3.63 -13.09
C THR A 38 9.49 3.78 -13.83
N ASP A 39 9.58 4.01 -15.15
CA ASP A 39 8.40 4.05 -16.00
C ASP A 39 7.98 2.63 -16.41
N HIS A 40 6.95 2.55 -17.28
CA HIS A 40 6.46 1.26 -17.75
C HIS A 40 7.48 0.46 -18.57
N ARG A 41 8.57 1.09 -18.99
CA ARG A 41 9.68 0.44 -19.69
C ARG A 41 10.83 0.10 -18.74
N ARG A 42 10.59 0.26 -17.45
CA ARG A 42 11.58 0.03 -16.38
C ARG A 42 12.81 0.94 -16.50
N LYS A 43 12.64 2.11 -17.09
CA LYS A 43 13.70 3.12 -17.13
C LYS A 43 13.50 4.13 -16.02
N PRO A 44 14.59 4.61 -15.40
CA PRO A 44 14.47 5.62 -14.35
C PRO A 44 13.79 6.87 -14.87
N THR A 45 12.86 7.40 -14.07
CA THR A 45 12.15 8.64 -14.42
C THR A 45 12.87 9.88 -13.90
N GLY A 46 13.96 9.69 -13.16
CA GLY A 46 14.64 10.78 -12.45
C GLY A 46 14.06 11.04 -11.07
N LYS A 47 13.00 10.36 -10.71
CA LYS A 47 12.37 10.49 -9.40
C LYS A 47 12.95 9.46 -8.44
N VAL A 48 13.46 9.93 -7.30
CA VAL A 48 14.10 9.07 -6.30
C VAL A 48 13.53 9.42 -4.93
N HIS A 49 13.20 8.38 -4.17
CA HIS A 49 12.78 8.55 -2.78
C HIS A 49 13.94 8.11 -1.89
N ALA A 50 14.29 8.98 -0.95
CA ALA A 50 15.45 8.76 -0.09
C ALA A 50 15.11 7.91 1.13
N VAL A 51 16.10 7.18 1.61
CA VAL A 51 16.01 6.49 2.89
C VAL A 51 15.61 7.48 3.98
N GLY A 52 14.67 7.09 4.83
CA GLY A 52 14.20 7.92 5.93
C GLY A 52 12.86 8.61 5.67
N GLU A 53 12.38 8.64 4.42
CA GLU A 53 11.06 9.19 4.13
C GLU A 53 9.99 8.41 4.87
N VAL A 54 9.05 9.12 5.47
CA VAL A 54 7.92 8.48 6.16
C VAL A 54 6.70 8.52 5.25
N TRP A 55 6.15 7.34 5.01
CA TRP A 55 4.97 7.14 4.19
C TRP A 55 3.82 6.66 5.07
N VAL A 56 2.60 6.79 4.60
CA VAL A 56 1.41 6.37 5.34
C VAL A 56 0.70 5.25 4.59
N VAL A 57 0.38 4.18 5.30
CA VAL A 57 -0.44 3.10 4.75
C VAL A 57 -1.88 3.60 4.71
N VAL A 58 -2.54 3.45 3.57
CA VAL A 58 -3.91 3.91 3.39
C VAL A 58 -4.84 2.72 3.10
N LYS A 59 -6.13 2.95 3.23
CA LYS A 59 -7.13 1.91 3.00
C LYS A 59 -7.08 1.46 1.54
N GLY A 60 -7.15 0.15 1.34
CA GLY A 60 -7.24 -0.42 0.01
C GLY A 60 -8.67 -0.81 -0.34
N ALA A 61 -8.83 -1.44 -1.50
CA ALA A 61 -10.10 -1.93 -1.97
C ALA A 61 -10.13 -3.46 -1.91
N ALA A 62 -11.26 -4.02 -1.49
CA ALA A 62 -11.38 -5.47 -1.33
C ALA A 62 -11.24 -6.22 -2.66
N GLU A 63 -11.55 -5.57 -3.77
CA GLU A 63 -11.39 -6.15 -5.11
C GLU A 63 -9.94 -6.20 -5.57
N GLU A 64 -9.03 -5.59 -4.83
CA GLU A 64 -7.60 -5.61 -5.15
C GLU A 64 -6.81 -6.20 -3.97
N PRO A 65 -7.01 -7.47 -3.63
CA PRO A 65 -6.50 -8.05 -2.38
C PRO A 65 -4.99 -8.28 -2.35
N ARG A 66 -4.30 -8.10 -3.46
CA ARG A 66 -2.85 -8.29 -3.53
C ARG A 66 -2.08 -7.00 -3.57
N VAL A 67 -2.78 -5.89 -3.48
CA VAL A 67 -2.19 -4.56 -3.62
C VAL A 67 -2.34 -3.80 -2.32
N LEU A 68 -1.22 -3.29 -1.85
CA LEU A 68 -1.16 -2.42 -0.68
C LEU A 68 -1.02 -0.99 -1.17
N TRP A 69 -1.75 -0.07 -0.56
CA TRP A 69 -1.72 1.33 -0.94
C TRP A 69 -0.95 2.16 0.07
N LEU A 70 -0.10 3.02 -0.44
CA LEU A 70 0.73 3.92 0.36
C LEU A 70 0.60 5.35 -0.15
N ARG A 71 0.76 6.30 0.76
CA ARG A 71 0.85 7.71 0.39
C ARG A 71 2.22 8.22 0.79
N GLU A 72 2.95 8.79 -0.16
CA GLU A 72 4.26 9.36 0.07
C GLU A 72 4.17 10.77 0.65
N PRO A 73 5.29 11.37 1.11
CA PRO A 73 5.25 12.70 1.75
C PRO A 73 4.61 13.81 0.92
N SER A 74 4.71 13.73 -0.41
CA SER A 74 4.09 14.75 -1.28
C SER A 74 2.57 14.58 -1.40
N GLY A 75 2.01 13.48 -0.90
CA GLY A 75 0.60 13.16 -1.01
C GLY A 75 0.25 12.25 -2.18
N GLU A 76 1.21 11.92 -3.03
CA GLU A 76 1.00 10.99 -4.13
C GLU A 76 0.84 9.57 -3.61
N SER A 77 -0.09 8.82 -4.20
CA SER A 77 -0.35 7.44 -3.81
C SER A 77 0.45 6.47 -4.67
N HIS A 78 0.93 5.41 -4.04
CA HIS A 78 1.64 4.33 -4.72
C HIS A 78 1.05 3.00 -4.32
N THR A 79 1.19 2.01 -5.21
CA THR A 79 0.79 0.63 -4.92
C THR A 79 2.04 -0.20 -4.66
N TRP A 80 1.87 -1.22 -3.84
CA TRP A 80 2.93 -2.15 -3.49
C TRP A 80 2.35 -3.54 -3.41
N ASP A 81 3.15 -4.56 -3.65
CA ASP A 81 2.69 -5.91 -3.45
C ASP A 81 2.45 -6.19 -1.97
N ASP A 82 1.29 -6.73 -1.64
CA ASP A 82 0.92 -7.06 -0.27
C ASP A 82 1.51 -8.40 0.12
N ASN A 83 2.81 -8.41 0.42
CA ASN A 83 3.53 -9.59 0.87
C ASN A 83 4.69 -9.18 1.79
N GLU A 84 5.43 -10.15 2.25
CA GLU A 84 6.52 -9.94 3.21
C GLU A 84 7.65 -9.07 2.67
N GLU A 85 7.82 -9.00 1.36
CA GLU A 85 8.87 -8.18 0.75
C GLU A 85 8.68 -6.70 1.09
N PHE A 86 7.46 -6.28 1.36
CA PHE A 86 7.20 -4.91 1.79
C PHE A 86 8.13 -4.50 2.95
N TRP A 87 8.32 -5.40 3.91
CA TRP A 87 9.13 -5.09 5.09
C TRP A 87 10.64 -5.12 4.83
N THR A 88 11.06 -5.44 3.63
CA THR A 88 12.46 -5.25 3.21
C THR A 88 12.70 -3.83 2.69
N TRP A 89 11.63 -3.10 2.40
CA TRP A 89 11.68 -1.71 1.91
C TRP A 89 11.33 -0.70 2.98
N PHE A 90 10.50 -1.10 3.95
CA PHE A 90 9.97 -0.20 4.97
C PHE A 90 10.11 -0.82 6.35
N GLU A 91 10.14 0.06 7.36
CA GLU A 91 10.03 -0.34 8.76
C GLU A 91 8.93 0.48 9.42
N ARG A 92 8.35 -0.03 10.50
CA ARG A 92 7.38 0.74 11.27
C ARG A 92 8.09 1.89 11.97
N VAL A 93 7.42 3.02 11.99
CA VAL A 93 7.90 4.18 12.72
C VAL A 93 7.68 4.02 14.21
#